data_ca75cb65887919b5faf0680cb138e491
#
_entry.id   ca75cb65887919b5faf0680cb138e491
#
_cell.length_a   1.000
_cell.length_b   1.000
_cell.length_c   1.000
_cell.angle_alpha   90.00
_cell.angle_beta   90.00
_cell.angle_gamma   90.00
#
_symmetry.space_group_name_H-M   'P 1'
#
loop_
_entity.id
_entity.type
_entity.pdbx_description
1 polymer ?
#
loop_
_entity_poly.entity_id
_entity_poly.type
_entity_poly.pdbx_seq_one_letter_code
_entity_poly.pdbx_strand_id
1 'polypeptide(L)'
;MMKYLKYYIVPLLSTSVFIGIYLGGHWMWLGLVVLFLVVVGGDAVLGEDDSQPEYSYPWLLEIPLHLALPIIILLLLSFAWASGSAGEDFLGIGQLLSGLFSYDFLTARDRNMWFDYLGALFGVGFVVAGVGTNVGHELTHRIKDRIAMLEGRWLLSASCNADFAIEHVYGHHVTIGTIEDPATARKGENVYIFYIRSTVMGHISAWKLELKRLRKKGNHLLSFNNRMITGYMMSALWCGLFFIAGGIFGLILFLGQAAIAKLILEVVNYMEHYGLSRKPEQPVGPEHSWNSTKTMSTLVLFSLTRHSAHHETPRVKFWKLDPYKDAPQMPYGYLTTLIICLIPPLWYKIINPSLNEWEQKNLPA
;
A
#
# COMPACT_ATOMS: atom_id res chain seq x y z
N MET A 1 18.47 10.83 17.92
CA MET A 1 17.31 9.97 18.24
C MET A 1 16.09 10.32 17.38
N MET A 2 15.68 11.58 17.27
CA MET A 2 14.50 12.00 16.46
C MET A 2 14.48 11.46 15.03
N LYS A 3 15.63 11.42 14.32
CA LYS A 3 15.71 10.90 12.96
C LYS A 3 15.26 9.43 12.80
N TYR A 4 15.26 8.64 13.87
CA TYR A 4 14.76 7.27 13.88
C TYR A 4 13.28 7.21 14.25
N LEU A 5 12.87 7.99 15.26
CA LEU A 5 11.51 7.96 15.81
C LEU A 5 10.46 8.45 14.82
N LYS A 6 10.83 9.30 13.86
CA LYS A 6 9.89 9.85 12.89
C LYS A 6 9.12 8.78 12.09
N TYR A 7 9.71 7.61 11.82
CA TYR A 7 9.06 6.52 11.09
C TYR A 7 8.10 5.67 11.97
N TYR A 8 8.13 5.86 13.29
CA TYR A 8 7.19 5.19 14.20
C TYR A 8 5.80 5.87 14.23
N ILE A 9 5.63 6.98 13.49
CA ILE A 9 4.32 7.59 13.27
C ILE A 9 3.35 6.62 12.58
N VAL A 10 3.86 5.68 11.75
CA VAL A 10 3.04 4.72 11.01
C VAL A 10 2.28 3.76 11.94
N PRO A 11 2.94 3.05 12.88
CA PRO A 11 2.25 2.30 13.93
C PRO A 11 1.27 3.16 14.75
N LEU A 12 1.64 4.41 15.08
CA LEU A 12 0.77 5.29 15.86
C LEU A 12 -0.51 5.67 15.11
N LEU A 13 -0.43 5.97 13.82
CA LEU A 13 -1.61 6.25 13.00
C LEU A 13 -2.55 5.04 12.94
N SER A 14 -1.99 3.84 12.84
CA SER A 14 -2.78 2.60 12.83
C SER A 14 -3.59 2.41 14.12
N THR A 15 -3.09 2.89 15.28
CA THR A 15 -3.81 2.78 16.56
C THR A 15 -5.15 3.50 16.56
N SER A 16 -5.30 4.58 15.79
CA SER A 16 -6.57 5.31 15.68
C SER A 16 -7.68 4.46 15.04
N VAL A 17 -7.33 3.58 14.09
CA VAL A 17 -8.29 2.63 13.48
C VAL A 17 -8.72 1.57 14.50
N PHE A 18 -7.76 1.01 15.27
CA PHE A 18 -8.08 0.07 16.35
C PHE A 18 -9.04 0.69 17.39
N ILE A 19 -8.71 1.89 17.86
CA ILE A 19 -9.54 2.62 18.82
C ILE A 19 -10.96 2.79 18.26
N GLY A 20 -11.08 3.20 17.00
CA GLY A 20 -12.36 3.38 16.34
C GLY A 20 -13.18 2.09 16.28
N ILE A 21 -12.56 0.97 15.87
CA ILE A 21 -13.23 -0.35 15.79
C ILE A 21 -13.77 -0.79 17.16
N TYR A 22 -12.97 -0.64 18.22
CA TYR A 22 -13.36 -1.11 19.55
C TYR A 22 -14.36 -0.19 20.24
N LEU A 23 -14.29 1.13 20.03
CA LEU A 23 -15.30 2.06 20.57
C LEU A 23 -16.66 1.91 19.89
N GLY A 24 -16.69 1.44 18.64
CA GLY A 24 -17.90 1.25 17.86
C GLY A 24 -18.61 2.53 17.44
N GLY A 25 -19.77 2.41 16.80
CA GLY A 25 -20.55 3.52 16.31
C GLY A 25 -19.73 4.49 15.43
N HIS A 26 -20.01 5.78 15.52
CA HIS A 26 -19.31 6.78 14.70
C HIS A 26 -17.81 6.88 14.94
N TRP A 27 -17.29 6.31 16.04
CA TRP A 27 -15.84 6.22 16.27
C TRP A 27 -15.12 5.37 15.21
N MET A 28 -15.83 4.50 14.51
CA MET A 28 -15.24 3.73 13.39
C MET A 28 -14.68 4.61 12.26
N TRP A 29 -15.06 5.89 12.18
CA TRP A 29 -14.50 6.88 11.26
C TRP A 29 -13.22 7.54 11.77
N LEU A 30 -12.87 7.36 13.06
CA LEU A 30 -11.73 8.03 13.70
C LEU A 30 -10.43 7.83 12.93
N GLY A 31 -10.13 6.59 12.55
CA GLY A 31 -8.90 6.26 11.85
C GLY A 31 -8.75 6.99 10.53
N LEU A 32 -9.83 7.06 9.74
CA LEU A 32 -9.86 7.78 8.47
C LEU A 32 -9.65 9.29 8.67
N VAL A 33 -10.36 9.89 9.63
CA VAL A 33 -10.25 11.32 9.95
C VAL A 33 -8.84 11.67 10.39
N VAL A 34 -8.25 10.89 11.33
CA VAL A 34 -6.89 11.10 11.83
C VAL A 34 -5.88 10.98 10.70
N LEU A 35 -6.01 9.95 9.83
CA LEU A 35 -5.12 9.76 8.69
C LEU A 35 -5.12 10.99 7.77
N PHE A 36 -6.29 11.48 7.38
CA PHE A 36 -6.41 12.64 6.51
C PHE A 36 -5.86 13.91 7.15
N LEU A 37 -6.22 14.17 8.40
CA LEU A 37 -5.71 15.35 9.13
C LEU A 37 -4.19 15.34 9.28
N VAL A 38 -3.62 14.20 9.63
CA VAL A 38 -2.17 14.08 9.85
C VAL A 38 -1.40 14.10 8.53
N VAL A 39 -1.85 13.36 7.51
CA VAL A 39 -1.06 13.25 6.26
C VAL A 39 -1.25 14.50 5.40
N VAL A 40 -2.49 14.89 5.11
CA VAL A 40 -2.75 16.08 4.27
C VAL A 40 -2.33 17.37 5.01
N GLY A 41 -2.72 17.50 6.27
CA GLY A 41 -2.35 18.65 7.10
C GLY A 41 -0.84 18.73 7.35
N GLY A 42 -0.21 17.58 7.59
CA GLY A 42 1.23 17.49 7.77
C GLY A 42 2.02 17.89 6.53
N ASP A 43 1.63 17.44 5.34
CA ASP A 43 2.28 17.84 4.08
C ASP A 43 2.11 19.34 3.79
N ALA A 44 0.95 19.90 4.18
CA ALA A 44 0.70 21.34 4.00
C ALA A 44 1.55 22.23 4.94
N VAL A 45 1.83 21.75 6.17
CA VAL A 45 2.50 22.54 7.22
C VAL A 45 4.01 22.29 7.26
N LEU A 46 4.46 21.04 7.10
CA LEU A 46 5.87 20.66 7.30
C LEU A 46 6.75 20.91 6.06
N GLY A 47 6.12 21.14 4.89
CA GLY A 47 6.85 21.38 3.64
C GLY A 47 7.56 20.13 3.11
N GLU A 48 8.80 20.30 2.65
CA GLU A 48 9.58 19.25 1.95
C GLU A 48 10.76 18.76 2.82
N ASP A 49 11.08 17.46 2.73
CA ASP A 49 12.24 16.84 3.38
C ASP A 49 13.18 16.26 2.31
N ASP A 50 14.18 17.05 1.95
CA ASP A 50 15.26 16.67 1.03
C ASP A 50 16.47 16.10 1.77
N SER A 51 16.36 15.86 3.07
CA SER A 51 17.48 15.40 3.88
C SER A 51 17.84 13.94 3.57
N GLN A 52 19.14 13.64 3.65
CA GLN A 52 19.69 12.28 3.63
C GLN A 52 20.57 12.08 4.88
N PRO A 53 19.96 11.90 6.05
CA PRO A 53 20.73 11.75 7.29
C PRO A 53 21.47 10.40 7.30
N GLU A 54 22.69 10.41 7.78
CA GLU A 54 23.42 9.19 8.11
C GLU A 54 22.84 8.53 9.35
N TYR A 55 22.66 7.20 9.30
CA TYR A 55 22.09 6.40 10.38
C TYR A 55 23.13 5.46 10.97
N SER A 56 23.59 5.75 12.18
CA SER A 56 24.55 4.91 12.92
C SER A 56 23.94 3.59 13.42
N TYR A 57 22.58 3.57 13.59
CA TYR A 57 21.85 2.41 14.08
C TYR A 57 20.70 2.04 13.13
N PRO A 58 21.00 1.55 11.90
CA PRO A 58 19.95 1.29 10.88
C PRO A 58 18.93 0.24 11.31
N TRP A 59 19.25 -0.65 12.23
CA TRP A 59 18.33 -1.64 12.78
C TRP A 59 17.09 -1.01 13.45
N LEU A 60 17.19 0.22 13.99
CA LEU A 60 16.04 0.97 14.51
C LEU A 60 15.03 1.34 13.42
N LEU A 61 15.45 1.41 12.16
CA LEU A 61 14.57 1.66 11.01
C LEU A 61 13.94 0.38 10.46
N GLU A 62 14.54 -0.78 10.75
CA GLU A 62 13.96 -2.08 10.40
C GLU A 62 12.77 -2.44 11.31
N ILE A 63 12.79 -2.03 12.59
CA ILE A 63 11.74 -2.36 13.56
C ILE A 63 10.33 -1.98 13.05
N PRO A 64 10.03 -0.75 12.61
CA PRO A 64 8.69 -0.40 12.14
C PRO A 64 8.28 -1.17 10.89
N LEU A 65 9.21 -1.62 10.02
CA LEU A 65 8.90 -2.49 8.90
C LEU A 65 8.43 -3.88 9.38
N HIS A 66 9.15 -4.50 10.31
CA HIS A 66 8.79 -5.82 10.83
C HIS A 66 7.58 -5.77 11.77
N LEU A 67 7.28 -4.62 12.39
CA LEU A 67 6.04 -4.41 13.14
C LEU A 67 4.80 -4.33 12.24
N ALA A 68 4.95 -4.07 10.95
CA ALA A 68 3.82 -3.95 10.03
C ALA A 68 2.98 -5.25 9.97
N LEU A 69 3.62 -6.42 9.90
CA LEU A 69 2.87 -7.68 9.84
C LEU A 69 2.05 -7.96 11.10
N PRO A 70 2.58 -7.92 12.33
CA PRO A 70 1.75 -8.06 13.53
C PRO A 70 0.66 -6.98 13.64
N ILE A 71 0.92 -5.74 13.24
CA ILE A 71 -0.11 -4.68 13.21
C ILE A 71 -1.25 -5.05 12.27
N ILE A 72 -0.96 -5.47 11.03
CA ILE A 72 -1.97 -5.86 10.06
C ILE A 72 -2.74 -7.11 10.53
N ILE A 73 -2.06 -8.11 11.12
CA ILE A 73 -2.73 -9.28 11.69
C ILE A 73 -3.72 -8.86 12.77
N LEU A 74 -3.27 -8.06 13.75
CA LEU A 74 -4.12 -7.59 14.83
C LEU A 74 -5.28 -6.73 14.31
N LEU A 75 -5.03 -5.86 13.34
CA LEU A 75 -6.06 -5.02 12.72
C LEU A 75 -7.13 -5.86 12.03
N LEU A 76 -6.73 -6.85 11.23
CA LEU A 76 -7.67 -7.73 10.55
C LEU A 76 -8.43 -8.63 11.53
N LEU A 77 -7.80 -9.10 12.61
CA LEU A 77 -8.50 -9.83 13.69
C LEU A 77 -9.53 -8.94 14.38
N SER A 78 -9.18 -7.68 14.68
CA SER A 78 -10.12 -6.71 15.28
C SER A 78 -11.30 -6.43 14.36
N PHE A 79 -11.03 -6.28 13.05
CA PHE A 79 -12.08 -6.02 12.07
C PHE A 79 -12.95 -7.24 11.80
N ALA A 80 -12.37 -8.45 11.82
CA ALA A 80 -13.12 -9.72 11.79
C ALA A 80 -14.02 -9.86 13.03
N TRP A 81 -13.51 -9.57 14.23
CA TRP A 81 -14.32 -9.54 15.46
C TRP A 81 -15.49 -8.55 15.35
N ALA A 82 -15.23 -7.36 14.82
CA ALA A 82 -16.29 -6.36 14.65
C ALA A 82 -17.39 -6.80 13.69
N SER A 83 -17.13 -7.74 12.78
CA SER A 83 -18.11 -8.29 11.84
C SER A 83 -19.00 -9.38 12.42
N GLY A 84 -18.74 -9.85 13.64
CA GLY A 84 -19.49 -10.92 14.31
C GLY A 84 -20.96 -10.56 14.54
N SER A 85 -21.80 -11.59 14.61
CA SER A 85 -23.23 -11.44 14.93
C SER A 85 -23.44 -10.93 16.35
N ALA A 86 -24.58 -10.30 16.61
CA ALA A 86 -24.92 -9.79 17.93
C ALA A 86 -24.88 -10.94 19.00
N GLY A 87 -24.20 -10.67 20.11
CA GLY A 87 -24.00 -11.63 21.20
C GLY A 87 -22.89 -12.66 20.99
N GLU A 88 -22.34 -12.81 19.76
CA GLU A 88 -21.18 -13.67 19.51
C GLU A 88 -19.89 -12.92 19.83
N ASP A 89 -18.88 -13.61 20.36
CA ASP A 89 -17.58 -12.99 20.68
C ASP A 89 -16.45 -13.80 20.06
N PHE A 90 -16.12 -13.47 18.82
CA PHE A 90 -15.05 -14.14 18.09
C PHE A 90 -13.73 -14.06 18.85
N LEU A 91 -13.17 -15.23 19.20
CA LEU A 91 -11.96 -15.40 20.01
C LEU A 91 -12.03 -14.81 21.41
N GLY A 92 -13.21 -14.45 21.92
CA GLY A 92 -13.37 -13.86 23.25
C GLY A 92 -12.78 -12.45 23.40
N ILE A 93 -12.55 -11.74 22.27
CA ILE A 93 -11.88 -10.45 22.25
C ILE A 93 -12.66 -9.41 23.05
N GLY A 94 -13.98 -9.35 22.86
CA GLY A 94 -14.84 -8.39 23.55
C GLY A 94 -14.85 -8.59 25.06
N GLN A 95 -14.97 -9.82 25.53
CA GLN A 95 -14.91 -10.15 26.94
C GLN A 95 -13.54 -9.85 27.56
N LEU A 96 -12.46 -10.22 26.87
CA LEU A 96 -11.10 -9.92 27.31
C LEU A 96 -10.89 -8.40 27.49
N LEU A 97 -11.26 -7.61 26.51
CA LEU A 97 -11.10 -6.15 26.56
C LEU A 97 -12.03 -5.52 27.62
N SER A 98 -13.28 -5.97 27.74
CA SER A 98 -14.20 -5.48 28.77
C SER A 98 -13.71 -5.79 30.19
N GLY A 99 -12.98 -6.90 30.35
CA GLY A 99 -12.34 -7.22 31.62
C GLY A 99 -11.12 -6.39 31.98
N LEU A 100 -10.42 -5.88 30.95
CA LEU A 100 -9.25 -5.02 31.12
C LEU A 100 -9.61 -3.53 31.28
N PHE A 101 -10.69 -3.10 30.65
CA PHE A 101 -11.14 -1.71 30.63
C PHE A 101 -12.59 -1.63 31.12
N SER A 102 -12.95 -0.62 31.86
CA SER A 102 -14.33 -0.40 32.35
C SER A 102 -15.27 0.06 31.22
N TYR A 103 -15.36 -0.73 30.14
CA TYR A 103 -16.17 -0.42 28.96
C TYR A 103 -16.74 -1.71 28.36
N ASP A 104 -18.02 -1.72 27.99
CA ASP A 104 -18.67 -2.87 27.38
C ASP A 104 -18.49 -2.85 25.84
N PHE A 105 -17.40 -3.47 25.38
CA PHE A 105 -17.04 -3.52 23.96
C PHE A 105 -18.02 -4.35 23.13
N LEU A 106 -18.64 -5.38 23.68
CA LEU A 106 -19.64 -6.19 22.98
C LEU A 106 -20.90 -5.40 22.70
N THR A 107 -21.46 -4.75 23.72
CA THR A 107 -22.63 -3.89 23.54
C THR A 107 -22.35 -2.72 22.61
N ALA A 108 -21.15 -2.14 22.65
CA ALA A 108 -20.75 -1.05 21.72
C ALA A 108 -20.74 -1.55 20.27
N ARG A 109 -20.11 -2.72 20.01
CA ARG A 109 -20.09 -3.37 18.70
C ARG A 109 -21.49 -3.69 18.19
N ASP A 110 -22.33 -4.29 19.02
CA ASP A 110 -23.67 -4.77 18.62
C ASP A 110 -24.64 -3.62 18.26
N ARG A 111 -24.27 -2.36 18.58
CA ARG A 111 -24.98 -1.14 18.18
C ARG A 111 -24.50 -0.54 16.86
N ASN A 112 -23.46 -1.08 16.24
CA ASN A 112 -22.92 -0.56 14.99
C ASN A 112 -23.97 -0.64 13.88
N MET A 113 -24.06 0.43 13.08
CA MET A 113 -24.88 0.50 11.89
C MET A 113 -24.02 0.35 10.63
N TRP A 114 -24.65 0.09 9.49
CA TRP A 114 -23.94 -0.06 8.21
C TRP A 114 -23.02 1.14 7.90
N PHE A 115 -23.40 2.35 8.27
CA PHE A 115 -22.60 3.56 8.05
C PHE A 115 -21.32 3.57 8.89
N ASP A 116 -21.35 3.02 10.09
CA ASP A 116 -20.18 2.91 10.95
C ASP A 116 -19.15 1.95 10.33
N TYR A 117 -19.63 0.84 9.78
CA TYR A 117 -18.77 -0.11 9.06
C TYR A 117 -18.11 0.49 7.81
N LEU A 118 -18.72 1.48 7.14
CA LEU A 118 -18.03 2.21 6.06
C LEU A 118 -16.78 2.94 6.57
N GLY A 119 -16.87 3.59 7.74
CA GLY A 119 -15.73 4.25 8.37
C GLY A 119 -14.58 3.28 8.65
N ALA A 120 -14.90 2.14 9.28
CA ALA A 120 -13.91 1.08 9.52
C ALA A 120 -13.36 0.50 8.21
N LEU A 121 -14.22 0.24 7.22
CA LEU A 121 -13.85 -0.33 5.92
C LEU A 121 -12.80 0.54 5.21
N PHE A 122 -13.03 1.86 5.13
CA PHE A 122 -12.07 2.79 4.57
C PHE A 122 -10.81 2.91 5.45
N GLY A 123 -10.97 3.05 6.78
CA GLY A 123 -9.85 3.14 7.71
C GLY A 123 -8.92 1.92 7.61
N VAL A 124 -9.48 0.71 7.65
CA VAL A 124 -8.72 -0.55 7.49
C VAL A 124 -8.09 -0.63 6.08
N GLY A 125 -8.85 -0.33 5.03
CA GLY A 125 -8.34 -0.34 3.65
C GLY A 125 -7.16 0.60 3.45
N PHE A 126 -7.19 1.81 4.02
CA PHE A 126 -6.06 2.76 3.96
C PHE A 126 -4.84 2.25 4.76
N VAL A 127 -5.03 1.64 5.93
CA VAL A 127 -3.92 1.07 6.70
C VAL A 127 -3.34 -0.16 5.97
N VAL A 128 -4.18 -1.02 5.40
CA VAL A 128 -3.71 -2.17 4.60
C VAL A 128 -2.97 -1.70 3.34
N ALA A 129 -3.37 -0.60 2.71
CA ALA A 129 -2.63 -0.01 1.60
C ALA A 129 -1.30 0.62 2.06
N GLY A 130 -1.36 1.58 3.00
CA GLY A 130 -0.21 2.39 3.41
C GLY A 130 0.81 1.65 4.28
N VAL A 131 0.37 0.71 5.10
CA VAL A 131 1.24 -0.12 5.94
C VAL A 131 1.45 -1.50 5.33
N GLY A 132 0.36 -2.23 5.04
CA GLY A 132 0.44 -3.58 4.50
C GLY A 132 1.10 -3.62 3.12
N THR A 133 0.52 -2.98 2.13
CA THR A 133 1.02 -3.06 0.75
C THR A 133 2.36 -2.33 0.58
N ASN A 134 2.51 -1.14 1.16
CA ASN A 134 3.75 -0.37 1.04
C ASN A 134 4.95 -1.07 1.73
N VAL A 135 4.79 -1.55 2.96
CA VAL A 135 5.87 -2.31 3.62
C VAL A 135 6.07 -3.68 2.96
N GLY A 136 5.00 -4.33 2.52
CA GLY A 136 5.08 -5.56 1.72
C GLY A 136 5.89 -5.36 0.45
N HIS A 137 5.73 -4.23 -0.24
CA HIS A 137 6.53 -3.81 -1.38
C HIS A 137 8.03 -3.71 -1.00
N GLU A 138 8.40 -2.93 0.01
CA GLU A 138 9.79 -2.77 0.49
C GLU A 138 10.42 -4.12 0.86
N LEU A 139 9.69 -4.98 1.58
CA LEU A 139 10.20 -6.28 2.02
C LEU A 139 10.38 -7.28 0.87
N THR A 140 9.55 -7.24 -0.16
CA THR A 140 9.65 -8.16 -1.31
C THR A 140 10.80 -7.82 -2.26
N HIS A 141 11.34 -6.60 -2.21
CA HIS A 141 12.61 -6.28 -2.87
C HIS A 141 13.83 -6.98 -2.25
N ARG A 142 13.71 -7.49 -1.03
CA ARG A 142 14.78 -8.21 -0.31
C ARG A 142 14.82 -9.70 -0.71
N ILE A 143 14.99 -9.97 -2.00
CA ILE A 143 14.86 -11.30 -2.62
C ILE A 143 15.77 -12.41 -2.00
N LYS A 144 16.85 -12.04 -1.30
CA LYS A 144 17.74 -12.98 -0.60
C LYS A 144 17.35 -13.22 0.85
N ASP A 145 16.52 -12.36 1.43
CA ASP A 145 16.02 -12.47 2.78
C ASP A 145 14.68 -13.24 2.79
N ARG A 146 14.71 -14.47 3.29
CA ARG A 146 13.54 -15.36 3.31
C ARG A 146 12.47 -14.88 4.28
N ILE A 147 12.85 -14.24 5.39
CA ILE A 147 11.92 -13.74 6.41
C ILE A 147 11.20 -12.52 5.84
N ALA A 148 11.95 -11.53 5.36
CA ALA A 148 11.39 -10.34 4.74
C ALA A 148 10.44 -10.68 3.56
N MET A 149 10.84 -11.64 2.70
CA MET A 149 10.00 -12.10 1.61
C MET A 149 8.69 -12.77 2.11
N LEU A 150 8.76 -13.56 3.17
CA LEU A 150 7.58 -14.21 3.76
C LEU A 150 6.64 -13.17 4.37
N GLU A 151 7.16 -12.26 5.19
CA GLU A 151 6.41 -11.15 5.78
C GLU A 151 5.76 -10.26 4.70
N GLY A 152 6.54 -9.84 3.69
CA GLY A 152 6.05 -9.04 2.59
C GLY A 152 4.89 -9.71 1.83
N ARG A 153 4.98 -11.01 1.58
CA ARG A 153 3.89 -11.76 0.93
C ARG A 153 2.64 -11.87 1.79
N TRP A 154 2.78 -12.04 3.13
CA TRP A 154 1.63 -12.03 4.04
C TRP A 154 0.98 -10.64 4.08
N LEU A 155 1.76 -9.57 4.12
CA LEU A 155 1.26 -8.21 4.06
C LEU A 155 0.47 -7.94 2.76
N LEU A 156 1.01 -8.33 1.61
CA LEU A 156 0.34 -8.21 0.31
C LEU A 156 -0.92 -9.08 0.20
N SER A 157 -0.95 -10.23 0.86
CA SER A 157 -2.12 -11.11 0.84
C SER A 157 -3.34 -10.51 1.56
N ALA A 158 -3.13 -9.57 2.49
CA ALA A 158 -4.19 -8.84 3.19
C ALA A 158 -5.04 -7.97 2.25
N SER A 159 -4.49 -7.58 1.10
CA SER A 159 -5.20 -6.88 0.02
C SER A 159 -5.50 -7.79 -1.18
N CYS A 160 -5.43 -9.11 -1.03
CA CYS A 160 -5.55 -10.09 -2.12
C CYS A 160 -4.57 -9.85 -3.28
N ASN A 161 -3.41 -9.27 -3.00
CA ASN A 161 -2.45 -8.80 -4.00
C ASN A 161 -1.06 -9.46 -3.86
N ALA A 162 -1.01 -10.73 -3.46
CA ALA A 162 0.25 -11.46 -3.25
C ALA A 162 1.06 -11.70 -4.54
N ASP A 163 0.44 -11.58 -5.72
CA ASP A 163 1.06 -11.59 -7.04
C ASP A 163 1.96 -10.37 -7.30
N PHE A 164 1.70 -9.26 -6.62
CA PHE A 164 2.53 -8.05 -6.68
C PHE A 164 4.01 -8.33 -6.33
N ALA A 165 4.29 -9.24 -5.39
CA ALA A 165 5.65 -9.67 -5.06
C ALA A 165 6.39 -10.31 -6.26
N ILE A 166 5.69 -10.70 -7.31
CA ILE A 166 6.27 -11.28 -8.53
C ILE A 166 6.30 -10.24 -9.63
N GLU A 167 5.13 -9.66 -9.93
CA GLU A 167 4.97 -8.70 -11.01
C GLU A 167 5.82 -7.45 -10.79
N HIS A 168 5.74 -6.83 -9.62
CA HIS A 168 6.44 -5.61 -9.32
C HIS A 168 7.97 -5.79 -9.39
N VAL A 169 8.50 -6.84 -8.75
CA VAL A 169 9.95 -7.07 -8.63
C VAL A 169 10.58 -7.57 -9.95
N TYR A 170 9.88 -8.41 -10.70
CA TYR A 170 10.44 -9.09 -11.88
C TYR A 170 9.83 -8.66 -13.21
N GLY A 171 8.73 -7.91 -13.19
CA GLY A 171 8.04 -7.33 -14.34
C GLY A 171 8.22 -5.83 -14.39
N HIS A 172 7.46 -5.09 -13.58
CA HIS A 172 7.38 -3.65 -13.57
C HIS A 172 8.76 -2.94 -13.49
N HIS A 173 9.64 -3.30 -12.56
CA HIS A 173 10.98 -2.71 -12.48
C HIS A 173 11.85 -2.91 -13.72
N VAL A 174 11.53 -3.90 -14.54
CA VAL A 174 12.24 -4.16 -15.80
C VAL A 174 11.62 -3.34 -16.94
N THR A 175 10.29 -3.24 -16.96
CA THR A 175 9.52 -2.69 -18.08
C THR A 175 8.94 -1.29 -17.83
N ILE A 176 9.17 -0.71 -16.65
CA ILE A 176 8.68 0.64 -16.31
C ILE A 176 8.92 1.65 -17.44
N GLY A 177 7.95 2.50 -17.69
CA GLY A 177 7.97 3.52 -18.73
C GLY A 177 7.77 2.98 -20.15
N THR A 178 7.70 1.68 -20.36
CA THR A 178 7.45 1.09 -21.69
C THR A 178 5.98 0.73 -21.91
N ILE A 179 5.61 0.47 -23.17
CA ILE A 179 4.25 0.04 -23.52
C ILE A 179 3.90 -1.35 -22.95
N GLU A 180 4.91 -2.15 -22.60
CA GLU A 180 4.76 -3.50 -22.07
C GLU A 180 4.46 -3.52 -20.58
N ASP A 181 4.75 -2.42 -19.87
CA ASP A 181 4.50 -2.31 -18.43
C ASP A 181 3.02 -2.10 -18.12
N PRO A 182 2.36 -3.02 -17.39
CA PRO A 182 0.98 -2.81 -16.97
C PRO A 182 0.78 -1.62 -16.04
N ALA A 183 1.78 -1.30 -15.22
CA ALA A 183 1.70 -0.28 -14.18
C ALA A 183 2.12 1.12 -14.66
N THR A 184 2.60 1.28 -15.91
CA THR A 184 2.84 2.61 -16.49
C THR A 184 1.55 3.18 -17.09
N ALA A 185 1.11 4.32 -16.54
CA ALA A 185 -0.06 5.05 -17.03
C ALA A 185 0.30 5.93 -18.22
N ARG A 186 -0.54 5.89 -19.25
CA ARG A 186 -0.33 6.66 -20.49
C ARG A 186 -0.82 8.10 -20.32
N LYS A 187 -0.19 9.05 -20.99
CA LYS A 187 -0.66 10.44 -21.06
C LYS A 187 -2.12 10.49 -21.56
N GLY A 188 -3.01 11.08 -20.78
CA GLY A 188 -4.44 11.14 -21.09
C GLY A 188 -5.26 9.89 -20.73
N GLU A 189 -4.63 8.84 -20.22
CA GLU A 189 -5.36 7.64 -19.77
C GLU A 189 -6.18 7.96 -18.52
N ASN A 190 -7.45 7.53 -18.51
CA ASN A 190 -8.34 7.68 -17.37
C ASN A 190 -7.97 6.69 -16.26
N VAL A 191 -7.90 7.14 -15.00
CA VAL A 191 -7.51 6.32 -13.84
C VAL A 191 -8.36 5.05 -13.67
N TYR A 192 -9.65 5.11 -13.97
CA TYR A 192 -10.55 3.94 -13.85
C TYR A 192 -10.29 2.89 -14.95
N ILE A 193 -9.95 3.34 -16.16
CA ILE A 193 -9.54 2.45 -17.26
C ILE A 193 -8.17 1.85 -16.93
N PHE A 194 -7.24 2.68 -16.46
CA PHE A 194 -5.93 2.24 -15.99
C PHE A 194 -6.06 1.19 -14.89
N TYR A 195 -6.89 1.42 -13.87
CA TYR A 195 -7.12 0.48 -12.76
C TYR A 195 -7.47 -0.92 -13.26
N ILE A 196 -8.43 -1.01 -14.20
CA ILE A 196 -8.84 -2.31 -14.78
C ILE A 196 -7.69 -2.92 -15.59
N ARG A 197 -7.06 -2.12 -16.45
CA ARG A 197 -5.96 -2.57 -17.31
C ARG A 197 -4.76 -3.05 -16.50
N SER A 198 -4.29 -2.23 -15.56
CA SER A 198 -3.13 -2.53 -14.72
C SER A 198 -3.37 -3.78 -13.87
N THR A 199 -4.53 -3.87 -13.21
CA THR A 199 -4.90 -5.04 -12.40
C THR A 199 -4.90 -6.33 -13.23
N VAL A 200 -5.60 -6.35 -14.38
CA VAL A 200 -5.72 -7.56 -15.21
C VAL A 200 -4.38 -7.92 -15.86
N MET A 201 -3.72 -6.94 -16.47
CA MET A 201 -2.47 -7.20 -17.20
C MET A 201 -1.31 -7.50 -16.24
N GLY A 202 -1.25 -6.86 -15.07
CA GLY A 202 -0.28 -7.16 -14.02
C GLY A 202 -0.43 -8.57 -13.50
N HIS A 203 -1.67 -9.03 -13.27
CA HIS A 203 -1.94 -10.40 -12.86
C HIS A 203 -1.52 -11.42 -13.94
N ILE A 204 -1.80 -11.15 -15.22
CA ILE A 204 -1.35 -11.98 -16.35
C ILE A 204 0.19 -11.99 -16.43
N SER A 205 0.83 -10.84 -16.24
CA SER A 205 2.30 -10.71 -16.22
C SER A 205 2.91 -11.56 -15.10
N ALA A 206 2.38 -11.46 -13.87
CA ALA A 206 2.81 -12.27 -12.74
C ALA A 206 2.74 -13.78 -13.04
N TRP A 207 1.65 -14.24 -13.64
CA TRP A 207 1.51 -15.64 -14.06
C TRP A 207 2.55 -16.04 -15.11
N LYS A 208 2.77 -15.24 -16.15
CA LYS A 208 3.78 -15.51 -17.18
C LYS A 208 5.18 -15.64 -16.58
N LEU A 209 5.55 -14.71 -15.68
CA LEU A 209 6.83 -14.70 -14.98
C LEU A 209 7.00 -15.94 -14.10
N GLU A 210 5.96 -16.30 -13.34
CA GLU A 210 6.00 -17.46 -12.47
C GLU A 210 6.06 -18.78 -13.24
N LEU A 211 5.30 -18.93 -14.33
CA LEU A 211 5.37 -20.10 -15.21
C LEU A 211 6.76 -20.27 -15.83
N LYS A 212 7.36 -19.18 -16.29
CA LYS A 212 8.76 -19.19 -16.79
C LYS A 212 9.74 -19.67 -15.72
N ARG A 213 9.58 -19.18 -14.47
CA ARG A 213 10.40 -19.60 -13.33
C ARG A 213 10.23 -21.08 -12.98
N LEU A 214 8.99 -21.56 -12.92
CA LEU A 214 8.67 -22.95 -12.59
C LEU A 214 9.27 -23.91 -13.64
N ARG A 215 9.06 -23.62 -14.94
CA ARG A 215 9.66 -24.40 -16.03
C ARG A 215 11.19 -24.47 -15.95
N LYS A 216 11.84 -23.33 -15.70
CA LYS A 216 13.32 -23.28 -15.54
C LYS A 216 13.82 -24.12 -14.35
N LYS A 217 12.99 -24.28 -13.30
CA LYS A 217 13.34 -25.07 -12.09
C LYS A 217 12.84 -26.52 -12.14
N GLY A 218 12.15 -26.94 -13.20
CA GLY A 218 11.55 -28.28 -13.30
C GLY A 218 10.42 -28.53 -12.29
N ASN A 219 9.78 -27.45 -11.79
CA ASN A 219 8.69 -27.56 -10.82
C ASN A 219 7.33 -27.71 -11.50
N HIS A 220 6.44 -28.51 -10.89
CA HIS A 220 5.08 -28.68 -11.38
C HIS A 220 4.23 -27.42 -11.09
N LEU A 221 3.26 -27.16 -12.00
CA LEU A 221 2.35 -26.03 -11.89
C LEU A 221 1.56 -26.04 -10.57
N LEU A 222 0.99 -27.17 -10.20
CA LEU A 222 0.20 -27.36 -8.96
C LEU A 222 1.09 -27.78 -7.79
N SER A 223 2.16 -27.05 -7.52
CA SER A 223 3.06 -27.30 -6.39
C SER A 223 3.11 -26.11 -5.44
N PHE A 224 3.45 -26.35 -4.18
CA PHE A 224 3.72 -25.31 -3.21
C PHE A 224 4.95 -24.43 -3.57
N ASN A 225 5.72 -24.82 -4.58
CA ASN A 225 6.76 -23.99 -5.16
C ASN A 225 6.19 -22.90 -6.10
N ASN A 226 4.90 -22.98 -6.46
CA ASN A 226 4.21 -21.96 -7.23
C ASN A 226 3.78 -20.81 -6.31
N ARG A 227 4.45 -19.66 -6.48
CA ARG A 227 4.24 -18.47 -5.65
C ARG A 227 2.85 -17.83 -5.87
N MET A 228 2.24 -17.99 -7.07
CA MET A 228 0.86 -17.54 -7.32
C MET A 228 -0.12 -18.36 -6.48
N ILE A 229 -0.03 -19.69 -6.53
CA ILE A 229 -0.91 -20.58 -5.74
C ILE A 229 -0.77 -20.33 -4.25
N THR A 230 0.45 -20.27 -3.74
CA THR A 230 0.66 -20.00 -2.31
C THR A 230 0.20 -18.61 -1.91
N GLY A 231 0.28 -17.60 -2.81
CA GLY A 231 -0.30 -16.28 -2.60
C GLY A 231 -1.83 -16.32 -2.48
N TYR A 232 -2.51 -17.04 -3.36
CA TYR A 232 -3.97 -17.22 -3.27
C TYR A 232 -4.38 -17.95 -1.99
N MET A 233 -3.62 -18.97 -1.57
CA MET A 233 -3.88 -19.67 -0.30
C MET A 233 -3.78 -18.71 0.90
N MET A 234 -2.78 -17.82 0.92
CA MET A 234 -2.65 -16.80 1.98
C MET A 234 -3.88 -15.88 2.01
N SER A 235 -4.33 -15.39 0.85
CA SER A 235 -5.54 -14.56 0.78
C SER A 235 -6.82 -15.34 1.13
N ALA A 236 -6.90 -16.61 0.74
CA ALA A 236 -8.02 -17.48 1.08
C ALA A 236 -8.12 -17.75 2.60
N LEU A 237 -6.97 -17.81 3.31
CA LEU A 237 -6.97 -17.91 4.78
C LEU A 237 -7.59 -16.67 5.44
N TRP A 238 -7.31 -15.48 4.92
CA TRP A 238 -7.98 -14.26 5.39
C TRP A 238 -9.50 -14.30 5.11
N CYS A 239 -9.91 -14.69 3.90
CA CYS A 239 -11.32 -14.88 3.56
C CYS A 239 -12.00 -15.86 4.53
N GLY A 240 -11.35 -16.99 4.81
CA GLY A 240 -11.85 -18.00 5.74
C GLY A 240 -11.98 -17.48 7.17
N LEU A 241 -10.99 -16.72 7.66
CA LEU A 241 -11.01 -16.10 8.97
C LEU A 241 -12.24 -15.19 9.13
N PHE A 242 -12.46 -14.28 8.18
CA PHE A 242 -13.57 -13.35 8.20
C PHE A 242 -14.93 -14.05 8.04
N PHE A 243 -14.98 -15.12 7.23
CA PHE A 243 -16.17 -15.93 7.09
C PHE A 243 -16.51 -16.67 8.40
N ILE A 244 -15.52 -17.18 9.12
CA ILE A 244 -15.72 -17.82 10.43
C ILE A 244 -16.16 -16.81 11.48
N ALA A 245 -15.61 -15.58 11.44
CA ALA A 245 -15.91 -14.55 12.43
C ALA A 245 -17.27 -13.87 12.22
N GLY A 246 -17.69 -13.61 10.98
CA GLY A 246 -18.88 -12.81 10.67
C GLY A 246 -19.70 -13.33 9.47
N GLY A 247 -19.52 -14.60 9.09
CA GLY A 247 -20.25 -15.18 7.97
C GLY A 247 -20.01 -14.42 6.65
N ILE A 248 -21.07 -14.33 5.84
CA ILE A 248 -21.03 -13.60 4.57
C ILE A 248 -20.73 -12.11 4.78
N PHE A 249 -21.24 -11.51 5.86
CA PHE A 249 -20.98 -10.10 6.15
C PHE A 249 -19.48 -9.86 6.42
N GLY A 250 -18.86 -10.70 7.23
CA GLY A 250 -17.41 -10.65 7.46
C GLY A 250 -16.61 -10.77 6.17
N LEU A 251 -16.97 -11.73 5.31
CA LEU A 251 -16.32 -11.92 4.00
C LEU A 251 -16.47 -10.67 3.11
N ILE A 252 -17.65 -10.04 3.08
CA ILE A 252 -17.88 -8.80 2.34
C ILE A 252 -16.98 -7.67 2.87
N LEU A 253 -16.83 -7.53 4.18
CA LEU A 253 -15.97 -6.52 4.78
C LEU A 253 -14.49 -6.76 4.44
N PHE A 254 -14.03 -8.01 4.48
CA PHE A 254 -12.65 -8.33 4.07
C PHE A 254 -12.40 -8.01 2.59
N LEU A 255 -13.26 -8.47 1.70
CA LEU A 255 -13.10 -8.22 0.26
C LEU A 255 -13.24 -6.72 -0.06
N GLY A 256 -14.11 -6.01 0.65
CA GLY A 256 -14.29 -4.56 0.49
C GLY A 256 -13.03 -3.77 0.88
N GLN A 257 -12.42 -4.06 2.05
CA GLN A 257 -11.17 -3.40 2.44
C GLN A 257 -10.02 -3.77 1.50
N ALA A 258 -9.96 -5.03 1.03
CA ALA A 258 -8.95 -5.47 0.08
C ALA A 258 -9.11 -4.75 -1.28
N ALA A 259 -10.33 -4.55 -1.75
CA ALA A 259 -10.62 -3.78 -2.96
C ALA A 259 -10.21 -2.31 -2.82
N ILE A 260 -10.45 -1.68 -1.65
CA ILE A 260 -9.99 -0.32 -1.35
C ILE A 260 -8.46 -0.27 -1.36
N ALA A 261 -7.79 -1.19 -0.69
CA ALA A 261 -6.33 -1.24 -0.67
C ALA A 261 -5.73 -1.46 -2.07
N LYS A 262 -6.35 -2.33 -2.89
CA LYS A 262 -5.95 -2.54 -4.29
C LYS A 262 -6.19 -1.29 -5.14
N LEU A 263 -7.32 -0.61 -4.97
CA LEU A 263 -7.59 0.65 -5.68
C LEU A 263 -6.52 1.70 -5.34
N ILE A 264 -6.20 1.86 -4.06
CA ILE A 264 -5.16 2.80 -3.62
C ILE A 264 -3.82 2.47 -4.27
N LEU A 265 -3.40 1.21 -4.28
CA LEU A 265 -2.15 0.78 -4.94
C LEU A 265 -2.14 1.16 -6.42
N GLU A 266 -3.21 0.86 -7.16
CA GLU A 266 -3.24 1.16 -8.59
C GLU A 266 -3.31 2.67 -8.87
N VAL A 267 -3.98 3.46 -8.03
CA VAL A 267 -3.94 4.92 -8.15
C VAL A 267 -2.56 5.48 -7.85
N VAL A 268 -1.83 4.86 -6.91
CA VAL A 268 -0.43 5.20 -6.64
C VAL A 268 0.45 4.88 -7.85
N ASN A 269 0.36 3.68 -8.43
CA ASN A 269 1.06 3.34 -9.68
C ASN A 269 0.71 4.32 -10.82
N TYR A 270 -0.59 4.67 -10.93
CA TYR A 270 -1.06 5.63 -11.94
C TYR A 270 -0.37 6.98 -11.81
N MET A 271 -0.36 7.57 -10.60
CA MET A 271 0.19 8.89 -10.41
C MET A 271 1.73 8.91 -10.49
N GLU A 272 2.39 7.81 -10.08
CA GLU A 272 3.84 7.68 -10.10
C GLU A 272 4.43 7.56 -11.52
N HIS A 273 3.64 7.05 -12.48
CA HIS A 273 4.12 6.76 -13.83
C HIS A 273 3.34 7.45 -14.95
N TYR A 274 2.40 8.36 -14.60
CA TYR A 274 1.56 9.02 -15.60
C TYR A 274 2.36 9.81 -16.63
N GLY A 275 2.26 9.39 -17.89
CA GLY A 275 2.79 10.09 -19.05
C GLY A 275 4.30 10.01 -19.24
N LEU A 276 5.03 9.44 -18.28
CA LEU A 276 6.48 9.28 -18.38
C LEU A 276 6.81 7.97 -19.12
N SER A 277 7.46 8.09 -20.26
CA SER A 277 7.74 6.94 -21.13
C SER A 277 9.20 6.86 -21.55
N ARG A 278 9.69 5.64 -21.81
CA ARG A 278 11.01 5.36 -22.36
C ARG A 278 10.97 4.31 -23.46
N LYS A 279 12.00 4.26 -24.26
CA LYS A 279 12.21 3.15 -25.20
C LYS A 279 12.71 1.91 -24.42
N PRO A 280 12.34 0.67 -24.83
CA PRO A 280 12.77 -0.55 -24.13
C PRO A 280 14.30 -0.69 -23.98
N GLU A 281 15.07 -0.15 -24.94
CA GLU A 281 16.53 -0.21 -24.96
C GLU A 281 17.19 0.81 -24.01
N GLN A 282 16.46 1.83 -23.57
CA GLN A 282 16.97 2.80 -22.63
C GLN A 282 17.02 2.21 -21.21
N PRO A 283 18.05 2.50 -20.41
CA PRO A 283 18.06 2.13 -19.00
C PRO A 283 16.94 2.87 -18.25
N VAL A 284 16.51 2.32 -17.12
CA VAL A 284 15.65 3.02 -16.18
C VAL A 284 16.47 4.15 -15.53
N GLY A 285 15.89 5.34 -15.49
CA GLY A 285 16.48 6.52 -14.85
C GLY A 285 15.46 7.30 -14.04
N PRO A 286 15.92 8.30 -13.27
CA PRO A 286 15.05 9.12 -12.41
C PRO A 286 13.92 9.84 -13.15
N GLU A 287 14.10 10.06 -14.45
CA GLU A 287 13.15 10.74 -15.34
C GLU A 287 11.89 9.93 -15.67
N HIS A 288 11.85 8.66 -15.32
CA HIS A 288 10.75 7.76 -15.67
C HIS A 288 9.70 7.57 -14.56
N SER A 289 9.81 8.35 -13.48
CA SER A 289 8.86 8.32 -12.36
C SER A 289 8.65 9.69 -11.75
N TRP A 290 7.41 9.99 -11.34
CA TRP A 290 7.10 11.16 -10.54
C TRP A 290 7.57 10.97 -9.11
N ASN A 291 8.27 11.97 -8.59
CA ASN A 291 8.85 12.00 -7.25
C ASN A 291 8.08 12.93 -6.32
N SER A 292 8.20 12.76 -5.02
CA SER A 292 7.71 13.73 -4.04
C SER A 292 8.59 13.73 -2.80
N THR A 293 8.90 14.93 -2.32
CA THR A 293 9.69 15.17 -1.10
C THR A 293 8.81 15.72 0.04
N LYS A 294 7.48 15.70 -0.10
CA LYS A 294 6.56 16.15 0.95
C LYS A 294 6.75 15.34 2.22
N THR A 295 7.02 16.05 3.32
CA THR A 295 7.55 15.48 4.57
C THR A 295 6.66 14.38 5.13
N MET A 296 5.37 14.63 5.32
CA MET A 296 4.50 13.65 5.96
C MET A 296 4.27 12.43 5.06
N SER A 297 4.02 12.63 3.77
CA SER A 297 3.93 11.55 2.80
C SER A 297 5.20 10.69 2.78
N THR A 298 6.38 11.31 2.81
CA THR A 298 7.67 10.60 2.84
C THR A 298 7.83 9.76 4.11
N LEU A 299 7.39 10.27 5.27
CA LEU A 299 7.48 9.54 6.53
C LEU A 299 6.53 8.35 6.60
N VAL A 300 5.25 8.56 6.28
CA VAL A 300 4.23 7.51 6.40
C VAL A 300 4.37 6.41 5.36
N LEU A 301 5.04 6.70 4.24
CA LEU A 301 5.27 5.74 3.16
C LEU A 301 6.72 5.22 3.14
N PHE A 302 7.50 5.37 4.23
CA PHE A 302 8.89 4.88 4.30
C PHE A 302 9.70 5.30 3.07
N SER A 303 9.67 6.59 2.73
CA SER A 303 10.38 7.19 1.59
C SER A 303 10.04 6.60 0.21
N LEU A 304 8.97 5.79 0.06
CA LEU A 304 8.50 5.32 -1.25
C LEU A 304 8.24 6.50 -2.20
N THR A 305 7.89 7.67 -1.65
CA THR A 305 7.66 8.90 -2.41
C THR A 305 8.90 9.39 -3.17
N ARG A 306 10.09 8.94 -2.78
CA ARG A 306 11.36 9.09 -3.54
C ARG A 306 11.43 8.04 -4.65
N HIS A 307 10.38 7.99 -5.44
CA HIS A 307 10.07 6.89 -6.35
C HIS A 307 11.05 6.79 -7.52
N SER A 308 11.57 7.91 -7.98
CA SER A 308 12.61 7.95 -8.99
C SER A 308 13.88 7.22 -8.54
N ALA A 309 14.33 7.43 -7.30
CA ALA A 309 15.48 6.74 -6.73
C ALA A 309 15.19 5.26 -6.48
N HIS A 310 13.96 4.93 -6.09
CA HIS A 310 13.55 3.55 -5.90
C HIS A 310 13.61 2.75 -7.21
N HIS A 311 13.17 3.32 -8.33
CA HIS A 311 13.22 2.64 -9.62
C HIS A 311 14.62 2.52 -10.20
N GLU A 312 15.45 3.53 -10.04
CA GLU A 312 16.85 3.46 -10.48
C GLU A 312 17.65 2.42 -9.68
N THR A 313 17.41 2.33 -8.38
CA THR A 313 18.15 1.45 -7.48
C THR A 313 17.25 0.67 -6.51
N PRO A 314 16.43 -0.29 -6.99
CA PRO A 314 15.35 -0.91 -6.23
C PRO A 314 15.80 -1.79 -5.04
N ARG A 315 17.10 -2.03 -4.89
CA ARG A 315 17.66 -2.79 -3.76
C ARG A 315 18.18 -1.92 -2.63
N VAL A 316 18.17 -0.61 -2.82
CA VAL A 316 18.59 0.35 -1.79
C VAL A 316 17.49 0.45 -0.75
N LYS A 317 17.87 0.42 0.51
CA LYS A 317 16.96 0.54 1.65
C LYS A 317 16.28 1.91 1.65
N PHE A 318 15.01 1.97 2.04
CA PHE A 318 14.18 3.17 1.99
C PHE A 318 14.85 4.43 2.60
N TRP A 319 15.64 4.27 3.65
CA TRP A 319 16.32 5.39 4.32
C TRP A 319 17.58 5.90 3.60
N LYS A 320 17.95 5.29 2.50
CA LYS A 320 19.08 5.68 1.63
C LYS A 320 18.64 6.17 0.25
N LEU A 321 17.34 6.24 0.00
CA LEU A 321 16.82 6.73 -1.28
C LEU A 321 17.10 8.22 -1.43
N ASP A 322 17.65 8.60 -2.59
CA ASP A 322 17.96 9.99 -2.93
C ASP A 322 16.67 10.79 -3.19
N PRO A 323 16.54 12.03 -2.72
CA PRO A 323 15.35 12.86 -2.99
C PRO A 323 15.22 13.30 -4.45
N TYR A 324 16.23 13.20 -5.27
CA TYR A 324 16.27 13.57 -6.72
C TYR A 324 15.42 14.80 -7.06
N LYS A 325 15.92 15.98 -6.66
CA LYS A 325 15.23 17.27 -6.91
C LYS A 325 15.00 17.56 -8.39
N ASP A 326 15.89 17.06 -9.23
CA ASP A 326 15.85 17.25 -10.68
C ASP A 326 15.00 16.20 -11.42
N ALA A 327 14.41 15.23 -10.71
CA ALA A 327 13.43 14.31 -11.26
C ALA A 327 12.05 14.98 -11.40
N PRO A 328 11.10 14.41 -12.18
CA PRO A 328 9.73 14.93 -12.25
C PRO A 328 9.11 15.00 -10.85
N GLN A 329 8.62 16.16 -10.44
CA GLN A 329 8.06 16.36 -9.09
C GLN A 329 6.54 16.44 -9.12
N MET A 330 5.87 15.66 -8.23
CA MET A 330 4.43 15.78 -8.01
C MET A 330 4.10 17.13 -7.39
N PRO A 331 3.02 17.79 -7.83
CA PRO A 331 2.64 19.11 -7.30
C PRO A 331 2.18 19.07 -5.83
N TYR A 332 1.72 17.92 -5.34
CA TYR A 332 1.21 17.73 -3.97
C TYR A 332 1.76 16.46 -3.33
N GLY A 333 1.52 16.29 -2.01
CA GLY A 333 1.79 15.03 -1.32
C GLY A 333 0.89 13.89 -1.80
N TYR A 334 1.28 12.66 -1.48
CA TYR A 334 0.68 11.44 -2.06
C TYR A 334 -0.82 11.32 -1.82
N LEU A 335 -1.28 11.55 -0.59
CA LEU A 335 -2.71 11.40 -0.28
C LEU A 335 -3.57 12.45 -1.00
N THR A 336 -3.09 13.69 -1.08
CA THR A 336 -3.77 14.75 -1.84
C THR A 336 -3.78 14.43 -3.33
N THR A 337 -2.65 14.00 -3.89
CA THR A 337 -2.53 13.62 -5.30
C THR A 337 -3.43 12.44 -5.64
N LEU A 338 -3.49 11.42 -4.77
CA LEU A 338 -4.37 10.26 -4.91
C LEU A 338 -5.84 10.68 -5.06
N ILE A 339 -6.31 11.58 -4.18
CA ILE A 339 -7.70 12.09 -4.26
C ILE A 339 -7.95 12.85 -5.57
N ILE A 340 -6.98 13.66 -6.00
CA ILE A 340 -7.06 14.41 -7.26
C ILE A 340 -7.15 13.46 -8.46
N CYS A 341 -6.40 12.36 -8.46
CA CYS A 341 -6.44 11.35 -9.53
C CYS A 341 -7.81 10.70 -9.70
N LEU A 342 -8.58 10.56 -8.61
CA LEU A 342 -9.96 10.03 -8.66
C LEU A 342 -10.94 10.97 -9.35
N ILE A 343 -10.52 12.20 -9.69
CA ILE A 343 -11.30 13.19 -10.44
C ILE A 343 -10.53 13.51 -11.75
N PRO A 344 -10.64 12.69 -12.81
CA PRO A 344 -9.78 12.78 -13.99
C PRO A 344 -9.67 14.16 -14.64
N PRO A 345 -10.76 14.97 -14.78
CA PRO A 345 -10.62 16.31 -15.33
C PRO A 345 -9.75 17.24 -14.47
N LEU A 346 -9.82 17.10 -13.14
CA LEU A 346 -8.97 17.85 -12.21
C LEU A 346 -7.52 17.39 -12.29
N TRP A 347 -7.30 16.06 -12.33
CA TRP A 347 -5.99 15.47 -12.50
C TRP A 347 -5.27 16.00 -13.76
N TYR A 348 -5.93 15.91 -14.91
CA TYR A 348 -5.34 16.38 -16.17
C TYR A 348 -5.00 17.88 -16.15
N LYS A 349 -5.88 18.69 -15.54
CA LYS A 349 -5.64 20.13 -15.40
C LYS A 349 -4.40 20.44 -14.56
N ILE A 350 -4.08 19.60 -13.58
CA ILE A 350 -2.97 19.82 -12.64
C ILE A 350 -1.69 19.21 -13.18
N ILE A 351 -1.71 17.94 -13.67
CA ILE A 351 -0.48 17.23 -13.99
C ILE A 351 0.05 17.54 -15.40
N ASN A 352 -0.83 17.75 -16.39
CA ASN A 352 -0.39 17.93 -17.77
C ASN A 352 0.49 19.19 -18.00
N PRO A 353 0.28 20.33 -17.34
CA PRO A 353 1.22 21.45 -17.42
C PRO A 353 2.62 21.05 -16.97
N SER A 354 2.75 20.38 -15.82
CA SER A 354 4.03 19.92 -15.29
C SER A 354 4.67 18.86 -16.18
N LEU A 355 3.90 17.95 -16.75
CA LEU A 355 4.37 16.95 -17.70
C LEU A 355 4.88 17.62 -19.00
N ASN A 356 4.13 18.58 -19.57
CA ASN A 356 4.54 19.27 -20.78
C ASN A 356 5.82 20.09 -20.56
N GLU A 357 5.96 20.76 -19.42
CA GLU A 357 7.18 21.47 -19.05
C GLU A 357 8.37 20.52 -18.93
N TRP A 358 8.16 19.36 -18.33
CA TRP A 358 9.17 18.30 -18.20
C TRP A 358 9.60 17.78 -19.59
N GLU A 359 8.64 17.47 -20.46
CA GLU A 359 8.89 17.03 -21.84
C GLU A 359 9.71 18.04 -22.61
N GLN A 360 9.36 19.33 -22.55
CA GLN A 360 10.09 20.41 -23.26
C GLN A 360 11.54 20.56 -22.77
N LYS A 361 11.82 20.32 -21.51
CA LYS A 361 13.18 20.46 -20.95
C LYS A 361 14.08 19.26 -21.24
N ASN A 362 13.51 18.07 -21.34
CA ASN A 362 14.28 16.81 -21.26
C ASN A 362 14.15 15.89 -22.48
N LEU A 363 13.19 16.11 -23.36
CA LEU A 363 13.11 15.38 -24.62
C LEU A 363 13.83 16.16 -25.73
N PRO A 364 14.71 15.50 -26.50
CA PRO A 364 15.31 16.14 -27.70
C PRO A 364 14.20 16.48 -28.71
N ALA A 365 14.32 17.67 -29.31
CA ALA A 365 13.41 18.16 -30.32
C ALA A 365 13.34 17.23 -31.55
#